data_8749d47ccbaa1c23c6a62f06839e2627
#
_entry.id   8749d47ccbaa1c23c6a62f06839e2627
#
_cell.length_a   1.000
_cell.length_b   1.000
_cell.length_c   1.000
_cell.angle_alpha   90.00
_cell.angle_beta   90.00
_cell.angle_gamma   90.00
#
_symmetry.space_group_name_H-M   'P 1'
#
loop_
_entity.id
_entity.type
_entity.pdbx_description
1 polymer ?
#
loop_
_entity_poly.entity_id
_entity_poly.type
_entity_poly.pdbx_seq_one_letter_code
_entity_poly.pdbx_strand_id
1 'polypeptide(L)'
;MDRPFEVAELDHVVVRCRDQARSLDFYTRVLGLPEERRLDVIGLIQLRAGRSLVDLVPADRPPTHEGRNVDHFCLGVRVADMEALLTYLRAEHVEILGDPMPRYGAHGTGPSVYVLDPDGNIVELKELPAGE
;
A
#
# COMPACT_ATOMS: atom_id res chain seq x y z
N MET A 1 -17.74 -14.97 -27.77
CA MET A 1 -16.91 -16.07 -27.28
C MET A 1 -16.91 -16.08 -25.76
N ASP A 2 -17.08 -17.25 -25.19
CA ASP A 2 -16.99 -17.39 -23.75
C ASP A 2 -15.55 -17.17 -23.29
N ARG A 3 -15.37 -16.44 -22.18
CA ARG A 3 -14.04 -16.19 -21.63
C ARG A 3 -13.51 -17.47 -20.96
N PRO A 4 -12.30 -17.94 -21.32
CA PRO A 4 -11.76 -19.19 -20.76
C PRO A 4 -11.16 -19.03 -19.35
N PHE A 5 -11.39 -17.89 -18.69
CA PHE A 5 -10.85 -17.62 -17.35
C PHE A 5 -11.77 -16.68 -16.59
N GLU A 6 -11.55 -16.57 -15.29
CA GLU A 6 -12.13 -15.50 -14.47
C GLU A 6 -11.02 -14.87 -13.65
N VAL A 7 -11.17 -13.59 -13.35
CA VAL A 7 -10.22 -12.88 -12.46
C VAL A 7 -10.57 -13.24 -11.03
N ALA A 8 -9.63 -13.87 -10.33
CA ALA A 8 -9.84 -14.31 -8.97
C ALA A 8 -9.55 -13.19 -7.95
N GLU A 9 -8.44 -12.46 -8.16
CA GLU A 9 -8.04 -11.42 -7.21
C GLU A 9 -6.95 -10.54 -7.81
N LEU A 10 -6.60 -9.47 -7.12
CA LEU A 10 -5.42 -8.70 -7.44
C LEU A 10 -4.23 -9.38 -6.77
N ASP A 11 -3.31 -9.93 -7.57
CA ASP A 11 -2.19 -10.73 -7.07
C ASP A 11 -1.11 -9.88 -6.38
N HIS A 12 -0.58 -8.89 -7.09
CA HIS A 12 0.44 -8.02 -6.52
C HIS A 12 0.50 -6.70 -7.26
N VAL A 13 1.11 -5.72 -6.61
CA VAL A 13 1.45 -4.42 -7.20
C VAL A 13 2.96 -4.23 -7.06
N VAL A 14 3.59 -3.62 -8.07
CA VAL A 14 5.03 -3.37 -8.07
C VAL A 14 5.26 -1.87 -7.96
N VAL A 15 6.06 -1.48 -6.97
CA VAL A 15 6.38 -0.09 -6.67
C VAL A 15 7.86 0.15 -6.96
N ARG A 16 8.16 1.15 -7.76
CA ARG A 16 9.55 1.55 -8.02
C ARG A 16 10.03 2.47 -6.93
N CYS A 17 11.24 2.24 -6.44
CA CYS A 17 11.78 2.95 -5.29
C CYS A 17 13.07 3.67 -5.66
N ARG A 18 13.13 4.96 -5.39
CA ARG A 18 14.37 5.72 -5.54
C ARG A 18 15.39 5.30 -4.49
N ASP A 19 14.94 5.08 -3.28
CA ASP A 19 15.73 4.57 -2.15
C ASP A 19 15.01 3.37 -1.58
N GLN A 20 15.40 2.19 -2.01
CA GLN A 20 14.70 0.96 -1.66
C GLN A 20 14.75 0.68 -0.14
N ALA A 21 15.82 1.07 0.53
CA ALA A 21 15.93 0.89 1.98
C ALA A 21 14.87 1.72 2.73
N ARG A 22 14.62 2.94 2.28
CA ARG A 22 13.58 3.80 2.88
C ARG A 22 12.19 3.24 2.63
N SER A 23 11.94 2.77 1.41
CA SER A 23 10.64 2.16 1.09
C SER A 23 10.44 0.86 1.83
N LEU A 24 11.49 0.05 1.96
CA LEU A 24 11.43 -1.18 2.75
C LEU A 24 11.07 -0.87 4.20
N ASP A 25 11.72 0.12 4.81
CA ASP A 25 11.41 0.52 6.18
C ASP A 25 9.95 0.98 6.30
N PHE A 26 9.49 1.80 5.36
CA PHE A 26 8.12 2.30 5.37
C PHE A 26 7.10 1.15 5.32
N TYR A 27 7.23 0.26 4.35
CA TYR A 27 6.24 -0.80 4.17
C TYR A 27 6.33 -1.90 5.23
N THR A 28 7.53 -2.20 5.73
CA THR A 28 7.69 -3.27 6.74
C THR A 28 7.51 -2.76 8.16
N ARG A 29 8.33 -1.82 8.60
CA ARG A 29 8.29 -1.34 9.98
C ARG A 29 7.06 -0.47 10.24
N VAL A 30 6.79 0.50 9.36
CA VAL A 30 5.69 1.44 9.59
C VAL A 30 4.35 0.81 9.28
N LEU A 31 4.17 0.23 8.08
CA LEU A 31 2.89 -0.36 7.69
C LEU A 31 2.70 -1.82 8.10
N GLY A 32 3.77 -2.51 8.46
CA GLY A 32 3.66 -3.86 9.01
C GLY A 32 3.56 -4.99 8.00
N LEU A 33 3.95 -4.76 6.75
CA LEU A 33 3.97 -5.84 5.75
C LEU A 33 5.23 -6.67 5.94
N PRO A 34 5.14 -7.96 6.30
CA PRO A 34 6.35 -8.76 6.47
C PRO A 34 7.04 -9.03 5.14
N GLU A 35 8.37 -9.04 5.16
CA GLU A 35 9.16 -9.40 3.99
C GLU A 35 8.99 -10.89 3.72
N GLU A 36 8.64 -11.25 2.48
CA GLU A 36 8.41 -12.64 2.11
C GLU A 36 9.64 -13.26 1.43
N ARG A 37 10.20 -12.57 0.44
CA ARG A 37 11.37 -13.07 -0.26
C ARG A 37 12.07 -11.95 -1.01
N ARG A 38 13.32 -12.23 -1.42
CA ARG A 38 14.10 -11.34 -2.26
C ARG A 38 14.66 -12.09 -3.46
N LEU A 39 14.82 -11.34 -4.56
CA LEU A 39 15.56 -11.82 -5.72
C LEU A 39 16.63 -10.78 -6.02
N ASP A 40 17.81 -10.97 -5.45
CA ASP A 40 18.87 -9.96 -5.45
C ASP A 40 19.36 -9.58 -6.85
N VAL A 41 19.31 -10.52 -7.78
CA VAL A 41 19.76 -10.29 -9.17
C VAL A 41 19.07 -9.08 -9.80
N ILE A 42 17.79 -8.87 -9.49
CA ILE A 42 17.03 -7.74 -10.05
C ILE A 42 16.62 -6.74 -8.96
N GLY A 43 17.10 -6.92 -7.73
CA GLY A 43 16.79 -6.02 -6.63
C GLY A 43 15.35 -6.09 -6.16
N LEU A 44 14.66 -7.19 -6.42
CA LEU A 44 13.26 -7.35 -6.04
C LEU A 44 13.13 -7.74 -4.58
N ILE A 45 12.26 -7.03 -3.84
CA ILE A 45 11.87 -7.40 -2.47
C ILE A 45 10.35 -7.55 -2.47
N GLN A 46 9.85 -8.68 -2.03
CA GLN A 46 8.42 -8.96 -2.02
C GLN A 46 7.89 -8.96 -0.58
N LEU A 47 6.82 -8.20 -0.38
CA LEU A 47 6.23 -8.00 0.95
C LEU A 47 4.82 -8.58 0.95
N ARG A 48 4.47 -9.30 2.02
CA ARG A 48 3.15 -9.93 2.13
C ARG A 48 2.11 -8.91 2.60
N ALA A 49 1.03 -8.78 1.84
CA ALA A 49 -0.12 -7.92 2.16
C ALA A 49 -1.38 -8.79 2.12
N GLY A 50 -1.63 -9.55 3.19
CA GLY A 50 -2.74 -10.51 3.22
C GLY A 50 -2.55 -11.60 2.18
N ARG A 51 -3.45 -11.68 1.21
CA ARG A 51 -3.36 -12.65 0.12
C ARG A 51 -2.60 -12.13 -1.09
N SER A 52 -2.20 -10.87 -1.05
CA SER A 52 -1.50 -10.20 -2.15
C SER A 52 -0.08 -9.86 -1.74
N LEU A 53 0.68 -9.33 -2.68
CA LEU A 53 2.03 -8.85 -2.42
C LEU A 53 2.17 -7.40 -2.85
N VAL A 54 3.01 -6.67 -2.12
CA VAL A 54 3.56 -5.41 -2.58
C VAL A 54 5.03 -5.66 -2.86
N ASP A 55 5.43 -5.49 -4.12
CA ASP A 55 6.80 -5.74 -4.54
C ASP A 55 7.53 -4.41 -4.67
N LEU A 56 8.76 -4.36 -4.17
CA LEU A 56 9.62 -3.19 -4.28
C LEU A 56 10.75 -3.49 -5.24
N VAL A 57 10.93 -2.63 -6.26
CA VAL A 57 12.04 -2.73 -7.20
C VAL A 57 12.77 -1.39 -7.25
N PRO A 58 14.09 -1.39 -7.52
CA PRO A 58 14.78 -0.11 -7.65
C PRO A 58 14.33 0.63 -8.91
N ALA A 59 14.21 1.94 -8.82
CA ALA A 59 13.94 2.79 -9.96
C ALA A 59 15.27 3.15 -10.62
N ASP A 60 15.31 3.08 -11.96
CA ASP A 60 16.50 3.49 -12.72
C ASP A 60 16.64 5.01 -12.77
N ARG A 61 15.58 5.73 -12.42
CA ARG A 61 15.57 7.19 -12.23
C ARG A 61 14.48 7.52 -11.22
N PRO A 62 14.54 8.70 -10.55
CA PRO A 62 13.51 9.05 -9.57
C PRO A 62 12.12 9.00 -10.18
N PRO A 63 11.16 8.34 -9.51
CA PRO A 63 9.77 8.32 -9.98
C PRO A 63 9.18 9.74 -10.04
N THR A 64 8.37 10.00 -11.05
CA THR A 64 7.61 11.25 -11.15
C THR A 64 6.13 10.91 -11.04
N HIS A 65 5.34 11.89 -10.60
CA HIS A 65 3.89 11.70 -10.43
C HIS A 65 3.07 12.60 -11.33
N GLU A 66 3.74 13.25 -12.26
CA GLU A 66 3.07 14.03 -13.28
C GLU A 66 2.33 13.08 -14.21
N GLY A 67 1.02 13.30 -14.38
CA GLY A 67 0.19 12.43 -15.20
C GLY A 67 0.13 11.00 -14.72
N ARG A 68 0.11 10.78 -13.38
CA ARG A 68 0.16 9.44 -12.83
C ARG A 68 -0.98 8.58 -13.37
N ASN A 69 -0.62 7.39 -13.88
CA ASN A 69 -1.56 6.44 -14.44
C ASN A 69 -2.31 5.66 -13.35
N VAL A 70 -1.57 5.16 -12.36
CA VAL A 70 -2.18 4.54 -11.18
C VAL A 70 -2.29 5.64 -10.12
N ASP A 71 -3.53 6.06 -9.84
CA ASP A 71 -3.76 7.13 -8.88
C ASP A 71 -3.28 6.75 -7.49
N HIS A 72 -3.71 5.59 -7.02
CA HIS A 72 -3.32 5.05 -5.72
C HIS A 72 -3.63 3.56 -5.68
N PHE A 73 -3.17 2.90 -4.63
CA PHE A 73 -3.68 1.57 -4.28
C PHE A 73 -4.07 1.58 -2.81
N CYS A 74 -4.93 0.63 -2.45
CA CYS A 74 -5.53 0.61 -1.12
C CYS A 74 -5.17 -0.68 -0.38
N LEU A 75 -4.79 -0.52 0.89
CA LEU A 75 -4.58 -1.62 1.82
C LEU A 75 -5.72 -1.61 2.82
N GLY A 76 -6.39 -2.75 2.97
CA GLY A 76 -7.37 -2.92 4.04
C GLY A 76 -6.63 -3.20 5.34
N VAL A 77 -6.94 -2.46 6.39
CA VAL A 77 -6.23 -2.59 7.67
C VAL A 77 -7.20 -2.94 8.79
N ARG A 78 -6.73 -3.76 9.72
CA ARG A 78 -7.45 -4.05 10.95
C ARG A 78 -6.93 -3.12 12.02
N VAL A 79 -7.80 -2.27 12.53
CA VAL A 79 -7.45 -1.28 13.53
C VAL A 79 -8.68 -1.05 14.43
N ALA A 80 -8.46 -0.63 15.66
CA ALA A 80 -9.57 -0.37 16.58
C ALA A 80 -10.51 0.71 16.04
N ASP A 81 -9.92 1.82 15.59
CA ASP A 81 -10.65 2.90 14.94
C ASP A 81 -9.69 3.80 14.16
N MET A 82 -10.25 4.69 13.36
CA MET A 82 -9.45 5.61 12.54
C MET A 82 -8.58 6.54 13.38
N GLU A 83 -9.05 6.94 14.56
CA GLU A 83 -8.28 7.83 15.44
C GLU A 83 -6.98 7.18 15.91
N ALA A 84 -7.02 5.89 16.24
CA ALA A 84 -5.82 5.13 16.61
C ALA A 84 -4.84 5.05 15.44
N LEU A 85 -5.35 4.85 14.22
CA LEU A 85 -4.52 4.81 13.02
C LEU A 85 -3.85 6.17 12.79
N LEU A 86 -4.59 7.25 12.85
CA LEU A 86 -4.04 8.59 12.65
C LEU A 86 -2.98 8.94 13.68
N THR A 87 -3.23 8.60 14.96
CA THR A 87 -2.27 8.85 16.04
C THR A 87 -0.96 8.12 15.75
N TYR A 88 -1.04 6.86 15.33
CA TYR A 88 0.14 6.07 14.98
C TYR A 88 0.89 6.67 13.79
N LEU A 89 0.19 7.00 12.72
CA LEU A 89 0.79 7.56 11.51
C LEU A 89 1.51 8.88 11.79
N ARG A 90 0.91 9.74 12.61
CA ARG A 90 1.53 11.00 12.99
C ARG A 90 2.79 10.78 13.83
N ALA A 91 2.76 9.83 14.75
CA ALA A 91 3.93 9.49 15.55
C ALA A 91 5.08 8.96 14.71
N GLU A 92 4.77 8.29 13.60
CA GLU A 92 5.77 7.77 12.66
C GLU A 92 6.13 8.78 11.56
N HIS A 93 5.63 9.99 11.64
CA HIS A 93 5.91 11.06 10.67
C HIS A 93 5.50 10.74 9.25
N VAL A 94 4.43 9.96 9.09
CA VAL A 94 3.86 9.66 7.78
C VAL A 94 3.07 10.88 7.29
N GLU A 95 3.28 11.26 6.04
CA GLU A 95 2.52 12.36 5.46
C GLU A 95 1.10 11.90 5.13
N ILE A 96 0.12 12.56 5.75
CA ILE A 96 -1.30 12.26 5.59
C ILE A 96 -1.93 13.31 4.68
N LEU A 97 -2.70 12.86 3.68
CA LEU A 97 -3.35 13.73 2.73
C LEU A 97 -4.84 13.88 3.08
N GLY A 98 -5.21 15.07 3.56
CA GLY A 98 -6.61 15.38 3.88
C GLY A 98 -7.11 14.69 5.14
N ASP A 99 -8.42 14.66 5.28
CA ASP A 99 -9.11 14.07 6.43
C ASP A 99 -9.63 12.67 6.09
N PRO A 100 -9.79 11.80 7.11
CA PRO A 100 -10.46 10.52 6.88
C PRO A 100 -11.87 10.73 6.34
N MET A 101 -12.27 9.88 5.40
CA MET A 101 -13.58 9.92 4.79
C MET A 101 -14.12 8.50 4.61
N PRO A 102 -15.45 8.30 4.69
CA PRO A 102 -16.01 7.01 4.34
C PRO A 102 -15.87 6.77 2.83
N ARG A 103 -15.41 5.57 2.46
CA ARG A 103 -15.26 5.20 1.06
C ARG A 103 -15.69 3.77 0.85
N TYR A 104 -16.21 3.48 -0.33
CA TYR A 104 -16.61 2.13 -0.71
C TYR A 104 -15.40 1.39 -1.29
N GLY A 105 -15.22 0.15 -0.87
CA GLY A 105 -14.16 -0.71 -1.38
C GLY A 105 -14.59 -2.16 -1.42
N ALA A 106 -13.65 -3.07 -1.53
CA ALA A 106 -13.92 -4.49 -1.72
C ALA A 106 -14.75 -5.12 -0.59
N HIS A 107 -14.69 -4.55 0.61
CA HIS A 107 -15.42 -5.04 1.79
C HIS A 107 -16.53 -4.06 2.23
N GLY A 108 -17.02 -3.24 1.32
CA GLY A 108 -18.09 -2.27 1.61
C GLY A 108 -17.54 -0.91 2.00
N THR A 109 -18.42 -0.10 2.60
CA THR A 109 -18.07 1.27 3.00
C THR A 109 -17.40 1.27 4.37
N GLY A 110 -16.34 2.04 4.51
CA GLY A 110 -15.65 2.23 5.77
C GLY A 110 -14.73 3.43 5.73
N PRO A 111 -14.25 3.90 6.89
CA PRO A 111 -13.35 5.04 6.94
C PRO A 111 -12.02 4.72 6.26
N SER A 112 -11.46 5.68 5.55
CA SER A 112 -10.15 5.54 4.96
C SER A 112 -9.40 6.86 4.98
N VAL A 113 -8.07 6.76 4.85
CA VAL A 113 -7.17 7.91 4.81
C VAL A 113 -6.11 7.65 3.75
N TYR A 114 -5.67 8.71 3.09
CA TYR A 114 -4.57 8.63 2.13
C TYR A 114 -3.27 9.06 2.78
N VAL A 115 -2.20 8.33 2.50
CA VAL A 115 -0.85 8.67 2.95
C VAL A 115 0.11 8.60 1.79
N LEU A 116 1.28 9.23 1.92
CA LEU A 116 2.34 9.13 0.93
C LEU A 116 3.41 8.15 1.40
N ASP A 117 3.87 7.30 0.49
CA ASP A 117 5.06 6.51 0.74
C ASP A 117 6.32 7.37 0.48
N PRO A 118 7.54 6.85 0.73
CA PRO A 118 8.76 7.66 0.57
C PRO A 118 9.01 8.20 -0.84
N ASP A 119 8.39 7.61 -1.85
CA ASP A 119 8.53 8.07 -3.24
C ASP A 119 7.35 8.90 -3.72
N GLY A 120 6.43 9.25 -2.82
CA GLY A 120 5.26 10.05 -3.17
C GLY A 120 4.12 9.25 -3.78
N ASN A 121 4.16 7.92 -3.71
CA ASN A 121 3.01 7.11 -4.10
C ASN A 121 1.91 7.27 -3.08
N ILE A 122 0.68 7.40 -3.56
CA ILE A 122 -0.47 7.51 -2.66
C ILE A 122 -0.92 6.11 -2.28
N VAL A 123 -0.98 5.85 -0.98
CA VAL A 123 -1.50 4.61 -0.42
C VAL A 123 -2.74 4.96 0.39
N GLU A 124 -3.86 4.32 0.07
CA GLU A 124 -5.07 4.46 0.87
C GLU A 124 -5.06 3.37 1.94
N LEU A 125 -5.33 3.74 3.18
CA LEU A 125 -5.48 2.80 4.30
C LEU A 125 -6.94 2.82 4.69
N LYS A 126 -7.63 1.71 4.44
CA LYS A 126 -9.07 1.61 4.68
C LYS A 126 -9.34 0.65 5.82
N GLU A 127 -10.07 1.13 6.80
CA GLU A 127 -10.46 0.30 7.94
C GLU A 127 -11.41 -0.80 7.46
N LEU A 128 -11.06 -2.05 7.76
CA LEU A 128 -11.91 -3.18 7.42
C LEU A 128 -13.07 -3.28 8.42
N PRO A 129 -14.21 -3.82 7.98
CA PRO A 129 -15.32 -4.09 8.91
C PRO A 129 -14.89 -5.02 10.03
N ALA A 130 -15.53 -4.89 11.20
CA ALA A 130 -15.26 -5.76 12.32
C ALA A 130 -15.54 -7.22 11.94
N GLY A 131 -14.62 -8.12 12.31
CA GLY A 131 -14.75 -9.54 12.04
C GLY A 131 -14.20 -10.00 10.70
N GLU A 132 -13.57 -9.09 9.93
CA GLU A 132 -12.93 -9.46 8.65
C GLU A 132 -11.43 -9.31 8.68
#